data_e9d9c75299ad4c2a655f259bca6e59f7
#
_entry.id   e9d9c75299ad4c2a655f259bca6e59f7
#
_cell.length_a   1.000
_cell.length_b   1.000
_cell.length_c   1.000
_cell.angle_alpha   90.00
_cell.angle_beta   90.00
_cell.angle_gamma   90.00
#
_symmetry.space_group_name_H-M   'P 1'
#
loop_
_entity.id
_entity.type
_entity.pdbx_description
1 polymer ?
#
loop_
_entity_poly.entity_id
_entity_poly.type
_entity_poly.pdbx_seq_one_letter_code
_entity_poly.pdbx_strand_id
1 'polypeptide(L)'
;QTCALPISGCDGVAIGRGCQGRPWLFANIKNAFEDNPERLNPNLGEVCRVIHHHAELLTQFYEGDEMMAVHDLRKHIAWYLKGFPVGGSTRKAFMECENLADVDREIGKLDPTIEYPPRVVDKPRGRVRFAKKVHLPYGWLESRTTTHEEREALFGDDPMDASY
;
A
#
# COMPACT_ATOMS: atom_id res chain seq x y z
N GLN A 1 9.11 8.45 -7.62
CA GLN A 1 9.53 7.04 -7.85
C GLN A 1 9.66 6.71 -9.33
N THR A 2 8.80 7.26 -10.20
CA THR A 2 8.86 7.05 -11.66
C THR A 2 10.13 7.61 -12.32
N CYS A 3 10.76 8.62 -11.73
CA CYS A 3 12.01 9.19 -12.26
C CYS A 3 13.25 8.30 -12.06
N ALA A 4 13.18 7.28 -11.19
CA ALA A 4 14.31 6.40 -10.94
C ALA A 4 14.51 5.31 -12.00
N LEU A 5 13.46 4.93 -12.73
CA LEU A 5 13.50 3.84 -13.70
C LEU A 5 14.45 4.11 -14.89
N PRO A 6 14.39 5.28 -15.56
CA PRO A 6 15.32 5.58 -16.65
C PRO A 6 16.77 5.67 -16.20
N ILE A 7 17.00 6.06 -14.94
CA ILE A 7 18.34 6.22 -14.36
C ILE A 7 18.92 4.86 -13.95
N SER A 8 18.10 3.96 -13.44
CA SER A 8 18.54 2.65 -12.93
C SER A 8 18.71 1.60 -14.02
N GLY A 9 18.11 1.78 -15.19
CA GLY A 9 18.11 0.80 -16.29
C GLY A 9 17.41 -0.52 -15.95
N CYS A 10 16.50 -0.54 -14.95
CA CYS A 10 15.76 -1.75 -14.62
C CYS A 10 14.56 -1.95 -15.55
N ASP A 11 14.24 -3.22 -15.87
CA ASP A 11 13.16 -3.59 -16.78
C ASP A 11 11.78 -3.52 -16.11
N GLY A 12 11.72 -3.36 -14.81
CA GLY A 12 10.46 -3.29 -14.07
C GLY A 12 10.63 -2.93 -12.61
N VAL A 13 9.50 -2.75 -11.92
CA VAL A 13 9.44 -2.38 -10.51
C VAL A 13 8.48 -3.26 -9.74
N ALA A 14 8.87 -3.67 -8.54
CA ALA A 14 7.98 -4.29 -7.58
C ALA A 14 7.40 -3.24 -6.63
N ILE A 15 6.07 -3.26 -6.47
CA ILE A 15 5.36 -2.34 -5.59
C ILE A 15 4.91 -3.10 -4.34
N GLY A 16 5.50 -2.81 -3.20
CA GLY A 16 5.09 -3.34 -1.91
C GLY A 16 3.93 -2.54 -1.30
N ARG A 17 4.13 -2.02 -0.11
CA ARG A 17 3.10 -1.28 0.65
C ARG A 17 2.54 -0.02 -0.04
N GLY A 18 3.16 0.43 -1.12
CA GLY A 18 2.72 1.60 -1.88
C GLY A 18 1.34 1.43 -2.53
N CYS A 19 0.93 0.19 -2.87
CA CYS A 19 -0.36 -0.09 -3.49
C CYS A 19 -1.49 -0.36 -2.49
N GLN A 20 -1.20 -0.46 -1.18
CA GLN A 20 -2.21 -0.74 -0.17
C GLN A 20 -3.34 0.31 -0.19
N GLY A 21 -4.59 -0.13 -0.39
CA GLY A 21 -5.77 0.72 -0.50
C GLY A 21 -5.79 1.63 -1.74
N ARG A 22 -4.98 1.37 -2.74
CA ARG A 22 -4.98 2.06 -4.04
C ARG A 22 -4.49 1.17 -5.19
N PRO A 23 -5.23 0.12 -5.56
CA PRO A 23 -4.82 -0.76 -6.64
C PRO A 23 -4.71 -0.04 -8.00
N TRP A 24 -5.43 1.05 -8.22
CA TRP A 24 -5.30 1.91 -9.40
C TRP A 24 -3.90 2.52 -9.59
N LEU A 25 -3.01 2.41 -8.59
CA LEU A 25 -1.61 2.81 -8.72
C LEU A 25 -0.92 2.06 -9.86
N PHE A 26 -1.27 0.79 -10.10
CA PHE A 26 -0.69 0.02 -11.19
C PHE A 26 -1.08 0.57 -12.56
N ALA A 27 -2.32 1.02 -12.73
CA ALA A 27 -2.75 1.70 -13.95
C ALA A 27 -2.02 3.05 -14.13
N ASN A 28 -1.83 3.82 -13.05
CA ASN A 28 -1.06 5.07 -13.10
C ASN A 28 0.41 4.82 -13.46
N ILE A 29 0.99 3.72 -13.02
CA ILE A 29 2.37 3.34 -13.37
C ILE A 29 2.44 2.91 -14.84
N LYS A 30 1.47 2.11 -15.31
CA LYS A 30 1.36 1.76 -16.72
C LYS A 30 1.30 3.00 -17.59
N ASN A 31 0.41 3.95 -17.26
CA ASN A 31 0.29 5.22 -17.96
C ASN A 31 1.63 5.97 -18.01
N ALA A 32 2.38 5.97 -16.89
CA ALA A 32 3.68 6.61 -16.82
C ALA A 32 4.75 5.92 -17.71
N PHE A 33 4.68 4.61 -17.89
CA PHE A 33 5.56 3.88 -18.83
C PHE A 33 5.20 4.13 -20.31
N GLU A 34 3.94 4.45 -20.58
CA GLU A 34 3.40 4.73 -21.91
C GLU A 34 3.43 6.23 -22.25
N ASP A 35 4.13 7.06 -21.45
CA ASP A 35 4.18 8.52 -21.55
C ASP A 35 2.78 9.19 -21.55
N ASN A 36 1.77 8.50 -20.98
CA ASN A 36 0.45 9.03 -20.80
C ASN A 36 0.39 9.84 -19.49
N PRO A 37 0.10 11.15 -19.54
CA PRO A 37 0.04 12.01 -18.35
C PRO A 37 -1.18 11.76 -17.47
N GLU A 38 -2.14 10.96 -17.91
CA GLU A 38 -3.37 10.69 -17.16
C GLU A 38 -3.07 9.98 -15.84
N ARG A 39 -3.63 10.54 -14.75
CA ARG A 39 -3.57 9.94 -13.42
C ARG A 39 -4.96 9.68 -12.88
N LEU A 40 -5.23 8.42 -12.56
CA LEU A 40 -6.46 8.00 -11.92
C LEU A 40 -6.46 8.43 -10.45
N ASN A 41 -7.47 9.20 -10.08
CA ASN A 41 -7.76 9.63 -8.72
C ASN A 41 -9.26 9.34 -8.45
N PRO A 42 -9.62 8.09 -8.14
CA PRO A 42 -11.01 7.69 -8.04
C PRO A 42 -11.74 8.41 -6.90
N ASN A 43 -12.98 8.87 -7.16
CA ASN A 43 -13.85 9.40 -6.10
C ASN A 43 -14.23 8.31 -5.08
N LEU A 44 -14.90 8.70 -3.99
CA LEU A 44 -15.24 7.73 -2.94
C LEU A 44 -16.14 6.60 -3.45
N GLY A 45 -17.08 6.89 -4.37
CA GLY A 45 -17.93 5.87 -4.97
C GLY A 45 -17.16 4.83 -5.76
N GLU A 46 -16.13 5.25 -6.49
CA GLU A 46 -15.22 4.35 -7.20
C GLU A 46 -14.38 3.52 -6.23
N VAL A 47 -13.87 4.13 -5.16
CA VAL A 47 -13.17 3.41 -4.09
C VAL A 47 -14.08 2.40 -3.42
N CYS A 48 -15.35 2.72 -3.19
CA CYS A 48 -16.35 1.78 -2.65
C CYS A 48 -16.56 0.57 -3.57
N ARG A 49 -16.61 0.77 -4.89
CA ARG A 49 -16.67 -0.36 -5.85
C ARG A 49 -15.44 -1.25 -5.75
N VAL A 50 -14.26 -0.66 -5.55
CA VAL A 50 -13.03 -1.43 -5.35
C VAL A 50 -13.06 -2.21 -4.03
N ILE A 51 -13.60 -1.63 -2.95
CA ILE A 51 -13.77 -2.32 -1.67
C ILE A 51 -14.70 -3.52 -1.82
N HIS A 52 -15.87 -3.33 -2.46
CA HIS A 52 -16.83 -4.40 -2.72
C HIS A 52 -16.18 -5.53 -3.54
N HIS A 53 -15.56 -5.20 -4.66
CA HIS A 53 -14.88 -6.19 -5.50
C HIS A 53 -13.76 -6.93 -4.77
N HIS A 54 -13.00 -6.25 -3.92
CA HIS A 54 -12.00 -6.90 -3.08
C HIS A 54 -12.64 -7.90 -2.09
N ALA A 55 -13.80 -7.54 -1.52
CA ALA A 55 -14.56 -8.46 -0.66
C ALA A 55 -15.01 -9.71 -1.42
N GLU A 56 -15.52 -9.55 -2.65
CA GLU A 56 -15.89 -10.68 -3.51
C GLU A 56 -14.70 -11.60 -3.81
N LEU A 57 -13.55 -11.03 -4.18
CA LEU A 57 -12.34 -11.80 -4.46
C LEU A 57 -11.83 -12.56 -3.22
N LEU A 58 -11.92 -11.95 -2.04
CA LEU A 58 -11.58 -12.63 -0.78
C LEU A 58 -12.57 -13.75 -0.48
N THR A 59 -13.88 -13.56 -0.74
CA THR A 59 -14.89 -14.61 -0.56
C THR A 59 -14.60 -15.80 -1.49
N GLN A 60 -14.21 -15.54 -2.73
CA GLN A 60 -13.78 -16.60 -3.65
C GLN A 60 -12.50 -17.30 -3.14
N PHE A 61 -11.53 -16.54 -2.65
CA PHE A 61 -10.29 -17.08 -2.09
C PHE A 61 -10.52 -17.99 -0.86
N TYR A 62 -11.50 -17.62 -0.01
CA TYR A 62 -11.91 -18.40 1.16
C TYR A 62 -13.05 -19.39 0.86
N GLU A 63 -13.21 -19.82 -0.41
CA GLU A 63 -14.15 -20.88 -0.84
C GLU A 63 -15.60 -20.60 -0.41
N GLY A 64 -16.00 -19.34 -0.34
CA GLY A 64 -17.35 -18.90 0.03
C GLY A 64 -17.51 -18.53 1.51
N ASP A 65 -16.47 -18.61 2.33
CA ASP A 65 -16.50 -18.14 3.73
C ASP A 65 -16.46 -16.60 3.78
N GLU A 66 -17.63 -15.97 3.77
CA GLU A 66 -17.77 -14.52 3.81
C GLU A 66 -17.21 -13.92 5.10
N MET A 67 -17.36 -14.61 6.24
CA MET A 67 -16.86 -14.10 7.51
C MET A 67 -15.34 -13.99 7.52
N MET A 68 -14.64 -15.03 7.05
CA MET A 68 -13.18 -14.98 6.90
C MET A 68 -12.75 -13.91 5.91
N ALA A 69 -13.45 -13.80 4.77
CA ALA A 69 -13.19 -12.80 3.75
C ALA A 69 -13.30 -11.37 4.30
N VAL A 70 -14.38 -11.07 5.01
CA VAL A 70 -14.63 -9.74 5.58
C VAL A 70 -13.66 -9.44 6.73
N HIS A 71 -13.30 -10.43 7.54
CA HIS A 71 -12.26 -10.27 8.56
C HIS A 71 -10.90 -9.88 7.96
N ASP A 72 -10.55 -10.50 6.83
CA ASP A 72 -9.32 -10.13 6.11
C ASP A 72 -9.42 -8.74 5.48
N LEU A 73 -10.58 -8.40 4.90
CA LEU A 73 -10.84 -7.08 4.33
C LEU A 73 -10.68 -5.94 5.34
N ARG A 74 -11.06 -6.13 6.60
CA ARG A 74 -11.06 -5.08 7.65
C ARG A 74 -9.73 -4.33 7.73
N LYS A 75 -8.60 -5.02 7.63
CA LYS A 75 -7.26 -4.39 7.66
C LYS A 75 -7.02 -3.43 6.48
N HIS A 76 -7.70 -3.67 5.34
CA HIS A 76 -7.56 -2.86 4.12
C HIS A 76 -8.45 -1.61 4.14
N ILE A 77 -9.55 -1.61 4.86
CA ILE A 77 -10.51 -0.49 4.94
C ILE A 77 -9.82 0.81 5.36
N ALA A 78 -8.94 0.76 6.36
CA ALA A 78 -8.20 1.93 6.80
C ALA A 78 -7.32 2.54 5.69
N TRP A 79 -6.82 1.71 4.79
CA TRP A 79 -6.01 2.16 3.66
C TRP A 79 -6.86 2.71 2.52
N TYR A 80 -7.99 2.08 2.20
CA TYR A 80 -8.93 2.56 1.19
C TYR A 80 -9.51 3.92 1.56
N LEU A 81 -9.98 4.07 2.78
CA LEU A 81 -10.65 5.28 3.26
C LEU A 81 -9.67 6.36 3.77
N LYS A 82 -8.37 6.18 3.57
CA LYS A 82 -7.38 7.15 4.04
C LYS A 82 -7.54 8.49 3.33
N GLY A 83 -7.74 9.54 4.13
CA GLY A 83 -7.87 10.91 3.65
C GLY A 83 -9.30 11.33 3.37
N PHE A 84 -10.22 10.41 3.06
CA PHE A 84 -11.63 10.73 2.92
C PHE A 84 -12.25 11.16 4.25
N PRO A 85 -13.20 12.13 4.26
CA PRO A 85 -13.83 12.65 5.46
C PRO A 85 -14.98 11.75 5.95
N VAL A 86 -14.72 10.46 6.11
CA VAL A 86 -15.74 9.46 6.47
C VAL A 86 -15.93 9.25 7.98
N GLY A 87 -15.15 9.93 8.81
CA GLY A 87 -15.26 9.84 10.27
C GLY A 87 -14.77 8.52 10.89
N GLY A 88 -14.66 8.51 12.21
CA GLY A 88 -14.23 7.33 12.97
C GLY A 88 -15.34 6.29 13.15
N SER A 89 -16.59 6.73 13.27
CA SER A 89 -17.77 5.87 13.40
C SER A 89 -17.95 4.94 12.20
N THR A 90 -17.80 5.47 10.97
CA THR A 90 -17.86 4.68 9.75
C THR A 90 -16.76 3.61 9.72
N ARG A 91 -15.52 4.00 10.05
CA ARG A 91 -14.43 3.03 10.11
C ARG A 91 -14.66 1.94 11.15
N LYS A 92 -15.25 2.29 12.29
CA LYS A 92 -15.64 1.32 13.32
C LYS A 92 -16.72 0.37 12.77
N ALA A 93 -17.75 0.88 12.11
CA ALA A 93 -18.82 0.06 11.54
C ALA A 93 -18.28 -0.98 10.54
N PHE A 94 -17.32 -0.61 9.67
CA PHE A 94 -16.66 -1.59 8.81
C PHE A 94 -15.88 -2.68 9.58
N MET A 95 -15.37 -2.38 10.78
CA MET A 95 -14.71 -3.40 11.63
C MET A 95 -15.70 -4.38 12.25
N GLU A 96 -16.99 -4.05 12.25
CA GLU A 96 -18.08 -4.87 12.80
C GLU A 96 -18.81 -5.70 11.74
N CYS A 97 -18.51 -5.50 10.44
CA CYS A 97 -19.09 -6.27 9.33
C CYS A 97 -18.67 -7.75 9.43
N GLU A 98 -19.59 -8.69 9.16
CA GLU A 98 -19.33 -10.13 9.20
C GLU A 98 -19.58 -10.83 7.86
N ASN A 99 -20.27 -10.18 6.93
CA ASN A 99 -20.61 -10.69 5.61
C ASN A 99 -20.61 -9.59 4.57
N LEU A 100 -20.78 -9.94 3.29
CA LEU A 100 -20.80 -9.00 2.17
C LEU A 100 -21.95 -7.99 2.27
N ALA A 101 -23.12 -8.42 2.72
CA ALA A 101 -24.29 -7.54 2.84
C ALA A 101 -24.04 -6.44 3.90
N ASP A 102 -23.29 -6.74 4.95
CA ASP A 102 -22.88 -5.73 5.94
C ASP A 102 -21.93 -4.70 5.31
N VAL A 103 -20.96 -5.15 4.52
CA VAL A 103 -20.02 -4.27 3.80
C VAL A 103 -20.79 -3.34 2.85
N ASP A 104 -21.73 -3.88 2.08
CA ASP A 104 -22.55 -3.11 1.15
C ASP A 104 -23.45 -2.10 1.87
N ARG A 105 -24.00 -2.47 3.00
CA ARG A 105 -24.78 -1.56 3.85
C ARG A 105 -23.93 -0.38 4.34
N GLU A 106 -22.70 -0.62 4.75
CA GLU A 106 -21.82 0.46 5.21
C GLU A 106 -21.34 1.33 4.03
N ILE A 107 -21.05 0.73 2.87
CA ILE A 107 -20.77 1.46 1.63
C ILE A 107 -21.95 2.37 1.24
N GLY A 108 -23.18 1.87 1.34
CA GLY A 108 -24.39 2.62 0.96
C GLY A 108 -24.67 3.86 1.81
N LYS A 109 -24.00 4.01 2.96
CA LYS A 109 -24.09 5.22 3.80
C LYS A 109 -23.13 6.33 3.39
N LEU A 110 -22.18 6.03 2.50
CA LEU A 110 -21.14 6.97 2.08
C LEU A 110 -21.62 7.82 0.90
N ASP A 111 -21.21 9.09 0.87
CA ASP A 111 -21.44 9.96 -0.27
C ASP A 111 -20.47 9.60 -1.41
N PRO A 112 -20.95 9.00 -2.51
CA PRO A 112 -20.09 8.55 -3.61
C PRO A 112 -19.45 9.68 -4.40
N THR A 113 -19.90 10.92 -4.24
CA THR A 113 -19.44 12.08 -5.01
C THR A 113 -18.19 12.72 -4.43
N ILE A 114 -17.77 12.32 -3.23
CA ILE A 114 -16.59 12.89 -2.58
C ILE A 114 -15.34 12.60 -3.42
N GLU A 115 -14.71 13.68 -3.89
CA GLU A 115 -13.51 13.63 -4.69
C GLU A 115 -12.32 13.05 -3.92
N TYR A 116 -11.37 12.45 -4.66
CA TYR A 116 -10.15 11.91 -4.06
C TYR A 116 -9.34 13.02 -3.35
N PRO A 117 -9.00 12.85 -2.06
CA PRO A 117 -8.39 13.92 -1.30
C PRO A 117 -6.98 14.26 -1.80
N PRO A 118 -6.73 15.46 -2.36
CA PRO A 118 -5.43 15.83 -2.94
C PRO A 118 -4.26 15.65 -1.96
N ARG A 119 -4.51 15.87 -0.66
CA ARG A 119 -3.50 15.76 0.41
C ARG A 119 -2.91 14.37 0.59
N VAL A 120 -3.51 13.32 0.01
CA VAL A 120 -3.06 11.92 0.16
C VAL A 120 -2.66 11.25 -1.14
N VAL A 121 -2.74 11.95 -2.27
CA VAL A 121 -2.42 11.40 -3.60
C VAL A 121 -1.05 10.72 -3.60
N ASP A 122 0.00 11.41 -3.15
CA ASP A 122 1.38 10.93 -3.18
C ASP A 122 1.89 10.45 -1.82
N LYS A 123 1.00 10.37 -0.81
CA LYS A 123 1.41 9.93 0.53
C LYS A 123 1.31 8.43 0.70
N PRO A 124 2.24 7.81 1.44
CA PRO A 124 2.18 6.39 1.75
C PRO A 124 0.93 6.05 2.55
N ARG A 125 0.33 4.88 2.27
CA ARG A 125 -0.90 4.40 2.90
C ARG A 125 -0.66 3.69 4.22
N GLY A 126 0.39 2.88 4.30
CA GLY A 126 0.73 2.14 5.51
C GLY A 126 1.29 3.02 6.63
N ARG A 127 1.53 2.43 7.79
CA ARG A 127 2.25 3.09 8.87
C ARG A 127 3.67 3.40 8.38
N VAL A 128 3.97 4.66 8.18
CA VAL A 128 5.35 5.13 8.04
C VAL A 128 5.87 5.26 9.47
N ARG A 129 6.65 4.30 9.93
CA ARG A 129 7.59 4.60 11.01
C ARG A 129 8.55 5.63 10.43
N PHE A 130 8.85 6.68 11.20
CA PHE A 130 9.84 7.68 10.80
C PHE A 130 10.99 6.96 10.11
N ALA A 131 11.32 7.40 8.89
CA ALA A 131 12.47 6.87 8.21
C ALA A 131 13.65 7.03 9.18
N LYS A 132 14.19 5.91 9.67
CA LYS A 132 15.44 5.97 10.41
C LYS A 132 16.41 6.65 9.45
N LYS A 133 17.05 7.73 9.89
CA LYS A 133 18.18 8.27 9.15
C LYS A 133 19.14 7.10 8.93
N VAL A 134 19.29 6.72 7.69
CA VAL A 134 20.31 5.72 7.33
C VAL A 134 21.63 6.42 7.57
N HIS A 135 22.31 6.07 8.66
CA HIS A 135 23.68 6.43 8.88
C HIS A 135 24.53 5.39 8.14
N LEU A 136 24.95 5.76 6.94
CA LEU A 136 26.00 5.00 6.29
C LEU A 136 27.33 5.40 6.95
N PRO A 137 28.20 4.42 7.23
CA PRO A 137 29.54 4.71 7.69
C PRO A 137 30.30 5.61 6.70
N TYR A 138 31.24 6.39 7.20
CA TYR A 138 32.07 7.24 6.36
C TYR A 138 32.79 6.39 5.31
N GLY A 139 32.77 6.82 4.06
CA GLY A 139 33.38 6.09 2.93
C GLY A 139 32.58 4.89 2.39
N TRP A 140 31.41 4.54 2.96
CA TRP A 140 30.60 3.40 2.54
C TRP A 140 30.29 3.35 1.04
N LEU A 141 30.11 4.50 0.39
CA LEU A 141 29.80 4.60 -1.04
C LEU A 141 31.03 4.64 -1.94
N GLU A 142 32.23 4.70 -1.37
CA GLU A 142 33.49 4.80 -2.12
C GLU A 142 34.01 3.43 -2.58
N SER A 143 33.57 2.35 -1.95
CA SER A 143 33.93 0.97 -2.30
C SER A 143 32.69 0.07 -2.37
N ARG A 144 32.71 -0.89 -3.30
CA ARG A 144 31.71 -1.95 -3.40
C ARG A 144 32.12 -3.20 -2.60
N THR A 145 33.31 -3.21 -2.09
CA THR A 145 33.86 -4.33 -1.31
C THR A 145 34.19 -3.85 0.08
N THR A 146 33.65 -4.52 1.09
CA THR A 146 34.06 -4.32 2.49
C THR A 146 35.22 -5.27 2.80
N THR A 147 36.25 -4.74 3.47
CA THR A 147 37.29 -5.59 4.07
C THR A 147 36.71 -6.36 5.25
N HIS A 148 37.41 -7.44 5.67
CA HIS A 148 36.98 -8.21 6.84
C HIS A 148 36.91 -7.35 8.10
N GLU A 149 37.87 -6.45 8.30
CA GLU A 149 37.93 -5.55 9.44
C GLU A 149 36.78 -4.53 9.44
N GLU A 150 36.43 -3.96 8.27
CA GLU A 150 35.27 -3.06 8.13
C GLU A 150 33.97 -3.79 8.39
N ARG A 151 33.84 -5.04 7.96
CA ARG A 151 32.67 -5.87 8.19
C ARG A 151 32.51 -6.18 9.68
N GLU A 152 33.58 -6.55 10.35
CA GLU A 152 33.60 -6.83 11.78
C GLU A 152 33.28 -5.59 12.62
N ALA A 153 33.82 -4.42 12.22
CA ALA A 153 33.53 -3.14 12.86
C ALA A 153 32.06 -2.68 12.69
N LEU A 154 31.41 -3.04 11.57
CA LEU A 154 30.05 -2.63 11.23
C LEU A 154 28.97 -3.56 11.80
N PHE A 155 29.23 -4.84 11.82
CA PHE A 155 28.21 -5.87 12.13
C PHE A 155 28.51 -6.60 13.43
N GLY A 156 29.74 -6.49 13.96
CA GLY A 156 30.16 -7.17 15.18
C GLY A 156 29.96 -8.69 15.10
N ASP A 157 29.86 -9.30 16.26
CA ASP A 157 29.51 -10.72 16.41
C ASP A 157 27.99 -10.97 16.27
N ASP A 158 27.30 -10.34 15.30
CA ASP A 158 25.88 -10.61 15.09
C ASP A 158 25.69 -11.99 14.48
N PRO A 159 25.12 -13.00 15.22
CA PRO A 159 25.02 -14.37 14.77
C PRO A 159 24.00 -14.59 13.63
N MET A 160 23.44 -13.54 13.04
CA MET A 160 22.47 -13.60 11.95
C MET A 160 23.06 -13.97 10.58
N ASP A 161 24.37 -14.15 10.44
CA ASP A 161 25.03 -14.47 9.15
C ASP A 161 25.24 -15.97 8.91
N ALA A 162 24.62 -16.85 9.67
CA ALA A 162 24.78 -18.31 9.54
C ALA A 162 23.61 -19.04 8.86
N SER A 163 22.69 -18.30 8.18
CA SER A 163 21.52 -18.94 7.54
C SER A 163 21.09 -18.23 6.25
N TYR A 164 21.92 -18.42 5.18
CA TYR A 164 21.46 -18.39 3.79
C TYR A 164 22.19 -19.47 3.01
#